data_3a31d5bd51d6d5e74703f0456e0a68e1
#
_entry.id   3a31d5bd51d6d5e74703f0456e0a68e1
#
_cell.length_a   1.000
_cell.length_b   1.000
_cell.length_c   1.000
_cell.angle_alpha   90.00
_cell.angle_beta   90.00
_cell.angle_gamma   90.00
#
_symmetry.space_group_name_H-M   'P 1'
#
loop_
_entity.id
_entity.type
_entity.pdbx_description
1 polymer ?
#
loop_
_entity_poly.entity_id
_entity_poly.type
_entity_poly.pdbx_seq_one_letter_code
_entity_poly.pdbx_strand_id
1 'polypeptide(L)'
;IISAYKDNAAIIEGEKIERLHLNESNTYELKEDIINSTIKVETHNHPTAISPYPGASTGSGGEIRDEGATGRGAKPKIGLVGYNVSNLRIPGLQRSWEKEEKKPSRIASPLEIMTDAPIGAAAFNNEFGRPATLGYFRSFETEFNENEAYGYHKPVSYTHLTLPTTYH
;
A
#
# COMPACT_ATOMS: atom_id res chain seq x y z
N ILE A 1 -4.86 2.82 -20.81
CA ILE A 1 -4.24 1.65 -20.14
C ILE A 1 -3.57 0.79 -21.21
N ILE A 2 -2.28 0.57 -21.08
CA ILE A 2 -1.50 -0.28 -22.01
C ILE A 2 -1.71 -1.75 -21.68
N SER A 3 -1.67 -2.08 -20.39
CA SER A 3 -1.87 -3.43 -19.88
C SER A 3 -2.57 -3.39 -18.53
N ALA A 4 -3.51 -4.30 -18.32
CA ALA A 4 -4.21 -4.44 -17.06
C ALA A 4 -4.02 -5.88 -16.56
N TYR A 5 -3.11 -6.07 -15.62
CA TYR A 5 -2.88 -7.35 -14.95
C TYR A 5 -2.69 -8.57 -15.89
N LYS A 6 -2.02 -8.38 -17.01
CA LYS A 6 -1.47 -9.50 -17.80
C LYS A 6 -0.27 -10.13 -17.10
N ASP A 7 0.34 -9.37 -16.23
CA ASP A 7 1.32 -9.68 -15.24
C ASP A 7 0.79 -9.19 -13.88
N ASN A 8 1.60 -9.08 -12.86
CA ASN A 8 1.16 -8.70 -11.51
C ASN A 8 0.88 -7.20 -11.31
N ALA A 9 0.88 -6.41 -12.38
CA ALA A 9 0.62 -4.97 -12.32
C ALA A 9 -0.14 -4.48 -13.56
N ALA A 10 -0.70 -3.29 -13.46
CA ALA A 10 -1.25 -2.57 -14.58
C ALA A 10 -0.24 -1.52 -15.08
N ILE A 11 -0.29 -1.21 -16.39
CA ILE A 11 0.55 -0.19 -17.01
C ILE A 11 -0.35 0.86 -17.63
N ILE A 12 -0.13 2.10 -17.27
CA ILE A 12 -0.80 3.28 -17.81
C ILE A 12 0.18 4.00 -18.74
N GLU A 13 -0.33 4.43 -19.88
CA GLU A 13 0.42 5.27 -20.82
C GLU A 13 0.79 6.59 -20.14
N GLY A 14 2.04 6.98 -20.30
CA GLY A 14 2.58 8.20 -19.74
C GLY A 14 2.91 9.22 -20.82
N GLU A 15 3.64 10.23 -20.43
CA GLU A 15 3.98 11.37 -21.26
C GLU A 15 5.39 11.24 -21.85
N LYS A 16 5.59 11.94 -22.94
CA LYS A 16 6.90 12.12 -23.57
C LYS A 16 7.66 13.19 -22.82
N ILE A 17 8.77 12.83 -22.23
CA ILE A 17 9.62 13.72 -21.44
C ILE A 17 11.09 13.60 -21.81
N GLU A 18 11.86 14.64 -21.57
CA GLU A 18 13.32 14.59 -21.63
C GLU A 18 13.89 14.09 -20.31
N ARG A 19 14.83 13.18 -20.37
CA ARG A 19 15.54 12.68 -19.19
C ARG A 19 17.01 12.40 -19.49
N LEU A 20 17.82 12.41 -18.43
CA LEU A 20 19.21 12.06 -18.51
C LEU A 20 19.39 10.55 -18.71
N HIS A 21 20.08 10.18 -19.77
CA HIS A 21 20.55 8.83 -20.06
C HIS A 21 22.06 8.76 -20.03
N LEU A 22 22.58 7.63 -19.60
CA LEU A 22 23.99 7.32 -19.74
C LEU A 22 24.17 6.66 -21.13
N ASN A 23 24.96 7.27 -21.99
CA ASN A 23 25.27 6.73 -23.33
C ASN A 23 26.41 5.70 -23.28
N GLU A 24 26.70 5.06 -24.39
CA GLU A 24 27.74 4.05 -24.51
C GLU A 24 29.15 4.56 -24.15
N SER A 25 29.39 5.86 -24.21
CA SER A 25 30.64 6.51 -23.83
C SER A 25 30.71 6.89 -22.35
N ASN A 26 29.77 6.43 -21.53
CA ASN A 26 29.63 6.78 -20.11
C ASN A 26 29.48 8.29 -19.85
N THR A 27 28.89 9.01 -20.78
CA THR A 27 28.52 10.42 -20.60
C THR A 27 26.98 10.57 -20.54
N TYR A 28 26.52 11.57 -19.77
CA TYR A 28 25.08 11.85 -19.67
C TYR A 28 24.63 12.69 -20.85
N GLU A 29 23.53 12.29 -21.45
CA GLU A 29 22.84 13.04 -22.50
C GLU A 29 21.34 13.17 -22.18
N LEU A 30 20.70 14.23 -22.68
CA LEU A 30 19.25 14.38 -22.64
C LEU A 30 18.64 13.59 -23.81
N LYS A 31 17.70 12.74 -23.49
CA LYS A 31 16.95 11.95 -24.47
C LYS A 31 15.46 12.02 -24.20
N GLU A 32 14.67 12.24 -25.26
CA GLU A 32 13.23 12.10 -25.18
C GLU A 32 12.83 10.62 -25.03
N ASP A 33 11.92 10.36 -24.10
CA ASP A 33 11.40 9.02 -23.86
C ASP A 33 9.94 9.07 -23.37
N ILE A 34 9.16 8.04 -23.64
CA ILE A 34 7.80 7.92 -23.11
C ILE A 34 7.91 7.19 -21.78
N ILE A 35 7.54 7.87 -20.70
CA ILE A 35 7.59 7.30 -19.35
C ILE A 35 6.20 6.85 -18.93
N ASN A 36 5.95 5.56 -19.06
CA ASN A 36 4.72 4.94 -18.61
C ASN A 36 4.69 4.80 -17.09
N SER A 37 3.53 4.61 -16.50
CA SER A 37 3.36 4.36 -15.06
C SER A 37 2.89 2.94 -14.82
N THR A 38 3.49 2.27 -13.85
CA THR A 38 3.03 0.97 -13.37
C THR A 38 2.23 1.17 -12.08
N ILE A 39 1.11 0.49 -11.97
CA ILE A 39 0.26 0.49 -10.77
C ILE A 39 0.11 -0.94 -10.29
N LYS A 40 0.45 -1.16 -9.03
CA LYS A 40 0.18 -2.40 -8.31
C LYS A 40 -0.74 -2.10 -7.14
N VAL A 41 -1.74 -2.92 -6.97
CA VAL A 41 -2.64 -2.91 -5.81
C VAL A 41 -2.50 -4.23 -5.08
N GLU A 42 -2.25 -4.16 -3.78
CA GLU A 42 -2.12 -5.32 -2.90
C GLU A 42 -3.10 -5.22 -1.74
N THR A 43 -3.73 -6.33 -1.38
CA THR A 43 -4.56 -6.44 -0.19
C THR A 43 -3.90 -7.39 0.80
N HIS A 44 -3.29 -6.86 1.84
CA HIS A 44 -2.56 -7.64 2.84
C HIS A 44 -3.23 -7.54 4.21
N ASN A 45 -4.54 -7.82 4.25
CA ASN A 45 -5.39 -7.56 5.41
C ASN A 45 -5.19 -8.56 6.55
N HIS A 46 -5.23 -9.87 6.28
CA HIS A 46 -5.18 -10.87 7.34
C HIS A 46 -3.84 -10.92 8.09
N PRO A 47 -2.67 -10.92 7.43
CA PRO A 47 -1.40 -10.82 8.12
C PRO A 47 -1.26 -9.55 8.96
N THR A 48 -1.73 -8.42 8.45
CA THR A 48 -1.74 -7.15 9.19
C THR A 48 -2.66 -7.18 10.41
N ALA A 49 -3.79 -7.90 10.34
CA ALA A 49 -4.66 -8.09 11.49
C ALA A 49 -4.05 -8.97 12.57
N ILE A 50 -3.26 -9.97 12.20
CA ILE A 50 -2.60 -10.88 13.15
C ILE A 50 -1.38 -10.23 13.80
N SER A 51 -0.57 -9.52 13.01
CA SER A 51 0.67 -8.91 13.44
C SER A 51 0.87 -7.60 12.67
N PRO A 52 0.39 -6.46 13.17
CA PRO A 52 0.24 -5.23 12.41
C PRO A 52 1.52 -4.74 11.73
N TYR A 53 2.61 -4.60 12.49
CA TYR A 53 3.88 -4.11 11.95
C TYR A 53 4.46 -5.04 10.87
N PRO A 54 4.77 -6.33 11.13
CA PRO A 54 5.36 -7.19 10.10
C PRO A 54 4.38 -7.55 8.99
N GLY A 55 3.09 -7.63 9.28
CA GLY A 55 2.06 -7.87 8.27
C GLY A 55 1.98 -6.75 7.24
N ALA A 56 1.95 -5.50 7.69
CA ALA A 56 1.97 -4.34 6.81
C ALA A 56 3.30 -4.19 6.06
N SER A 57 4.41 -4.44 6.73
CA SER A 57 5.75 -4.47 6.13
C SER A 57 5.81 -5.45 4.95
N THR A 58 5.34 -6.67 5.15
CA THR A 58 5.30 -7.71 4.11
C THR A 58 4.37 -7.32 2.95
N GLY A 59 3.27 -6.64 3.23
CA GLY A 59 2.37 -6.11 2.20
C GLY A 59 3.09 -5.13 1.27
N SER A 60 3.78 -4.15 1.82
CA SER A 60 4.61 -3.21 1.05
C SER A 60 5.72 -3.93 0.26
N GLY A 61 6.33 -4.95 0.85
CA GLY A 61 7.33 -5.79 0.19
C GLY A 61 6.77 -6.55 -1.02
N GLY A 62 5.55 -7.06 -0.91
CA GLY A 62 4.86 -7.76 -2.01
C GLY A 62 4.63 -6.87 -3.22
N GLU A 63 4.28 -5.62 -3.00
CA GLU A 63 4.09 -4.65 -4.08
C GLU A 63 5.40 -4.31 -4.79
N ILE A 64 6.45 -4.01 -4.04
CA ILE A 64 7.77 -3.71 -4.61
C ILE A 64 8.29 -4.91 -5.41
N ARG A 65 8.10 -6.13 -4.89
CA ARG A 65 8.46 -7.36 -5.59
C ARG A 65 7.76 -7.48 -6.94
N ASP A 66 6.46 -7.28 -6.97
CA ASP A 66 5.65 -7.47 -8.16
C ASP A 66 5.93 -6.39 -9.21
N GLU A 67 6.14 -5.16 -8.79
CA GLU A 67 6.56 -4.07 -9.67
C GLU A 67 7.98 -4.30 -10.23
N GLY A 68 8.90 -4.75 -9.37
CA GLY A 68 10.26 -5.09 -9.78
C GLY A 68 10.32 -6.27 -10.74
N ALA A 69 9.37 -7.19 -10.68
CA ALA A 69 9.27 -8.36 -11.55
C ALA A 69 8.54 -8.10 -12.86
N THR A 70 7.88 -6.95 -13.05
CA THR A 70 7.12 -6.64 -14.26
C THR A 70 8.05 -6.34 -15.43
N GLY A 71 8.05 -7.19 -16.47
CA GLY A 71 8.83 -7.02 -17.69
C GLY A 71 10.34 -6.82 -17.39
N ARG A 72 10.87 -5.62 -17.71
CA ARG A 72 12.25 -5.21 -17.38
C ARG A 72 12.39 -4.63 -15.98
N GLY A 73 11.32 -4.70 -15.20
CA GLY A 73 11.20 -4.09 -13.88
C GLY A 73 10.75 -2.64 -13.91
N ALA A 74 10.15 -2.22 -12.81
CA ALA A 74 9.80 -0.84 -12.56
C ALA A 74 10.51 -0.34 -11.31
N LYS A 75 10.85 0.95 -11.27
CA LYS A 75 11.41 1.57 -10.04
C LYS A 75 10.25 1.99 -9.15
N PRO A 76 10.17 1.46 -7.91
CA PRO A 76 9.19 1.92 -6.94
C PRO A 76 9.42 3.41 -6.65
N LYS A 77 8.40 4.24 -6.88
CA LYS A 77 8.50 5.70 -6.76
C LYS A 77 7.63 6.29 -5.67
N ILE A 78 6.44 5.77 -5.52
CA ILE A 78 5.45 6.28 -4.57
C ILE A 78 4.68 5.11 -3.99
N GLY A 79 4.56 5.08 -2.66
CA GLY A 79 3.68 4.20 -1.93
C GLY A 79 2.45 4.95 -1.42
N LEU A 80 1.30 4.31 -1.49
CA LEU A 80 0.07 4.74 -0.85
C LEU A 80 -0.40 3.63 0.08
N VAL A 81 -0.89 3.99 1.26
CA VAL A 81 -1.44 3.02 2.21
C VAL A 81 -2.82 3.44 2.68
N GLY A 82 -3.74 2.51 2.76
CA GLY A 82 -5.08 2.76 3.25
C GLY A 82 -5.45 1.73 4.32
N TYR A 83 -5.93 2.22 5.47
CA TYR A 83 -6.38 1.36 6.56
C TYR A 83 -7.84 1.64 6.87
N ASN A 84 -8.67 0.59 6.79
CA ASN A 84 -10.01 0.61 7.32
C ASN A 84 -10.05 -0.37 8.49
N VAL A 85 -10.44 0.09 9.65
CA VAL A 85 -10.58 -0.73 10.86
C VAL A 85 -11.94 -0.50 11.52
N SER A 86 -12.31 -1.36 12.46
CA SER A 86 -13.44 -1.12 13.37
C SER A 86 -13.17 0.08 14.28
N ASN A 87 -14.11 0.46 15.13
CA ASN A 87 -13.95 1.57 16.06
C ASN A 87 -12.72 1.39 16.94
N LEU A 88 -11.99 2.47 17.18
CA LEU A 88 -10.67 2.43 17.81
C LEU A 88 -10.69 2.12 19.30
N ARG A 89 -11.75 2.49 20.00
CA ARG A 89 -11.91 2.30 21.47
C ARG A 89 -10.69 2.78 22.25
N ILE A 90 -10.30 4.04 21.98
CA ILE A 90 -9.10 4.65 22.56
C ILE A 90 -9.26 4.71 24.07
N PRO A 91 -8.32 4.14 24.86
CA PRO A 91 -8.38 4.18 26.32
C PRO A 91 -8.48 5.61 26.86
N GLY A 92 -9.45 5.86 27.70
CA GLY A 92 -9.71 7.19 28.27
C GLY A 92 -10.41 8.19 27.32
N LEU A 93 -10.69 7.79 26.08
CA LEU A 93 -11.40 8.63 25.09
C LEU A 93 -12.48 7.86 24.35
N GLN A 94 -13.08 6.88 25.00
CA GLN A 94 -14.12 6.05 24.41
C GLN A 94 -15.37 6.89 24.05
N ARG A 95 -15.94 6.67 22.90
CA ARG A 95 -17.10 7.37 22.41
C ARG A 95 -18.39 6.64 22.81
N SER A 96 -19.50 7.36 22.93
CA SER A 96 -20.79 6.81 23.36
C SER A 96 -21.37 5.74 22.41
N TRP A 97 -20.95 5.75 21.15
CA TRP A 97 -21.38 4.76 20.14
C TRP A 97 -20.46 3.54 20.05
N GLU A 98 -19.31 3.53 20.74
CA GLU A 98 -18.39 2.41 20.74
C GLU A 98 -18.82 1.38 21.79
N LYS A 99 -19.29 0.25 21.33
CA LYS A 99 -19.62 -0.90 22.18
C LYS A 99 -18.41 -1.80 22.40
N GLU A 100 -18.57 -2.80 23.26
CA GLU A 100 -17.51 -3.80 23.47
C GLU A 100 -17.21 -4.54 22.16
N GLU A 101 -15.92 -4.71 21.88
CA GLU A 101 -15.46 -5.35 20.65
C GLU A 101 -15.54 -6.88 20.76
N LYS A 102 -16.31 -7.47 19.86
CA LYS A 102 -16.39 -8.92 19.71
C LYS A 102 -15.48 -9.37 18.56
N LYS A 103 -14.21 -9.64 18.85
CA LYS A 103 -13.25 -10.14 17.85
C LYS A 103 -12.53 -11.39 18.33
N PRO A 104 -11.99 -12.23 17.42
CA PRO A 104 -11.09 -13.32 17.78
C PRO A 104 -9.85 -12.79 18.53
N SER A 105 -9.44 -13.47 19.60
CA SER A 105 -8.30 -13.04 20.43
C SER A 105 -6.98 -12.93 19.68
N ARG A 106 -6.81 -13.68 18.59
CA ARG A 106 -5.61 -13.67 17.75
C ARG A 106 -5.50 -12.44 16.83
N ILE A 107 -6.53 -11.65 16.72
CA ILE A 107 -6.54 -10.43 15.90
C ILE A 107 -6.21 -9.24 16.79
N ALA A 108 -5.26 -8.40 16.36
CA ALA A 108 -4.90 -7.17 17.02
C ALA A 108 -6.09 -6.20 17.12
N SER A 109 -6.08 -5.31 18.07
CA SER A 109 -7.13 -4.29 18.18
C SER A 109 -7.06 -3.28 17.02
N PRO A 110 -8.19 -2.64 16.68
CA PRO A 110 -8.18 -1.57 15.67
C PRO A 110 -7.16 -0.47 15.96
N LEU A 111 -6.97 -0.15 17.23
CA LEU A 111 -5.99 0.85 17.65
C LEU A 111 -4.55 0.39 17.38
N GLU A 112 -4.20 -0.85 17.76
CA GLU A 112 -2.87 -1.42 17.46
C GLU A 112 -2.60 -1.46 15.96
N ILE A 113 -3.58 -1.85 15.14
CA ILE A 113 -3.43 -1.85 13.70
C ILE A 113 -3.14 -0.44 13.18
N MET A 114 -3.88 0.57 13.64
CA MET A 114 -3.71 1.95 13.19
C MET A 114 -2.40 2.60 13.67
N THR A 115 -1.82 2.14 14.78
CA THR A 115 -0.55 2.67 15.28
C THR A 115 0.65 1.96 14.67
N ASP A 116 0.62 0.65 14.55
CA ASP A 116 1.80 -0.15 14.23
C ASP A 116 1.93 -0.49 12.74
N ALA A 117 0.81 -0.75 12.07
CA ALA A 117 0.83 -1.14 10.66
C ALA A 117 1.42 -0.05 9.74
N PRO A 118 1.08 1.24 9.88
CA PRO A 118 1.69 2.29 9.07
C PRO A 118 3.19 2.41 9.25
N ILE A 119 3.68 2.19 10.47
CA ILE A 119 5.12 2.22 10.77
C ILE A 119 5.81 1.04 10.08
N GLY A 120 5.23 -0.16 10.13
CA GLY A 120 5.75 -1.33 9.44
C GLY A 120 5.83 -1.16 7.93
N ALA A 121 4.78 -0.64 7.32
CA ALA A 121 4.75 -0.32 5.89
C ALA A 121 5.80 0.74 5.52
N ALA A 122 5.90 1.81 6.31
CA ALA A 122 6.87 2.88 6.08
C ALA A 122 8.31 2.39 6.24
N ALA A 123 8.60 1.54 7.22
CA ALA A 123 9.92 0.96 7.43
C ALA A 123 10.38 0.15 6.21
N PHE A 124 9.52 -0.71 5.67
CA PHE A 124 9.86 -1.48 4.47
C PHE A 124 10.05 -0.59 3.24
N ASN A 125 9.17 0.38 3.05
CA ASN A 125 9.31 1.36 1.96
C ASN A 125 10.63 2.13 2.04
N ASN A 126 11.07 2.48 3.25
CA ASN A 126 12.33 3.20 3.48
C ASN A 126 13.56 2.38 3.05
N GLU A 127 13.55 1.05 3.21
CA GLU A 127 14.62 0.17 2.73
C GLU A 127 14.86 0.31 1.22
N PHE A 128 13.81 0.61 0.46
CA PHE A 128 13.85 0.75 -1.00
C PHE A 128 13.84 2.21 -1.47
N GLY A 129 13.95 3.17 -0.56
CA GLY A 129 13.87 4.59 -0.89
C GLY A 129 12.55 4.99 -1.58
N ARG A 130 11.45 4.26 -1.29
CA ARG A 130 10.12 4.55 -1.81
C ARG A 130 9.33 5.38 -0.81
N PRO A 131 9.03 6.67 -1.10
CA PRO A 131 8.22 7.48 -0.20
C PRO A 131 6.79 6.94 -0.08
N ALA A 132 6.31 6.75 1.14
CA ALA A 132 4.89 6.51 1.42
C ALA A 132 4.20 7.87 1.60
N THR A 133 3.84 8.51 0.48
CA THR A 133 3.43 9.92 0.46
C THR A 133 1.96 10.16 0.67
N LEU A 134 1.13 9.18 0.34
CA LEU A 134 -0.31 9.29 0.38
C LEU A 134 -0.91 8.11 1.13
N GLY A 135 -2.09 8.33 1.66
CA GLY A 135 -2.83 7.28 2.32
C GLY A 135 -4.10 7.80 2.97
N TYR A 136 -4.83 6.90 3.56
CA TYR A 136 -6.01 7.25 4.36
C TYR A 136 -6.14 6.32 5.56
N PHE A 137 -6.76 6.84 6.60
CA PHE A 137 -7.15 6.10 7.80
C PHE A 137 -8.65 6.26 7.98
N ARG A 138 -9.35 5.15 8.15
CA ARG A 138 -10.79 5.14 8.34
C ARG A 138 -11.18 4.12 9.39
N SER A 139 -12.05 4.50 10.30
CA SER A 139 -12.76 3.57 11.16
C SER A 139 -14.22 3.52 10.76
N PHE A 140 -14.79 2.33 10.76
CA PHE A 140 -16.21 2.13 10.50
C PHE A 140 -16.71 0.86 11.19
N GLU A 141 -17.81 1.02 11.90
CA GLU A 141 -18.55 -0.08 12.52
C GLU A 141 -20.03 0.32 12.58
N THR A 142 -20.91 -0.60 12.26
CA THR A 142 -22.35 -0.37 12.34
C THR A 142 -23.06 -1.64 12.77
N GLU A 143 -24.20 -1.48 13.41
CA GLU A 143 -25.10 -2.56 13.74
C GLU A 143 -26.37 -2.43 12.90
N PHE A 144 -26.80 -3.53 12.32
CA PHE A 144 -28.05 -3.59 11.56
C PHE A 144 -29.23 -4.03 12.44
N ASN A 145 -28.94 -4.92 13.41
CA ASN A 145 -29.88 -5.41 14.42
C ASN A 145 -29.11 -6.01 15.60
N GLU A 146 -29.79 -6.55 16.59
CA GLU A 146 -29.18 -7.11 17.82
C GLU A 146 -28.17 -8.25 17.56
N ASN A 147 -28.25 -8.91 16.41
CA ASN A 147 -27.42 -10.07 16.06
C ASN A 147 -26.47 -9.82 14.90
N GLU A 148 -26.59 -8.72 14.18
CA GLU A 148 -25.84 -8.42 12.98
C GLU A 148 -25.11 -7.09 13.10
N ALA A 149 -23.80 -7.16 13.13
CA ALA A 149 -22.91 -6.00 13.08
C ALA A 149 -21.90 -6.15 11.95
N TYR A 150 -21.48 -5.04 11.38
CA TYR A 150 -20.43 -4.98 10.38
C TYR A 150 -19.29 -4.08 10.86
N GLY A 151 -18.08 -4.58 10.73
CA GLY A 151 -16.86 -3.84 11.05
C GLY A 151 -15.66 -4.46 10.34
N TYR A 152 -14.52 -3.81 10.45
CA TYR A 152 -13.27 -4.25 9.84
C TYR A 152 -12.33 -4.85 10.88
N HIS A 153 -12.48 -6.14 11.20
CA HIS A 153 -11.50 -6.85 12.03
C HIS A 153 -10.17 -7.10 11.30
N LYS A 154 -10.23 -7.12 9.97
CA LYS A 154 -9.04 -7.19 9.12
C LYS A 154 -8.97 -5.91 8.31
N PRO A 155 -7.92 -5.12 8.49
CA PRO A 155 -7.80 -3.85 7.74
C PRO A 155 -7.74 -4.11 6.24
N VAL A 156 -8.26 -3.19 5.48
CA VAL A 156 -8.14 -3.15 4.02
C VAL A 156 -7.22 -1.98 3.69
N SER A 157 -6.36 -2.05 2.92
CA SER A 157 -5.22 -2.47 2.28
C SER A 157 -4.53 -1.38 1.42
N TYR A 158 -3.67 -1.72 0.55
CA TYR A 158 -2.67 -0.88 -0.11
C TYR A 158 -2.98 -0.62 -1.57
N THR A 159 -2.58 0.55 -2.08
CA THR A 159 -2.60 0.91 -3.49
C THR A 159 -1.30 1.62 -3.85
N HIS A 160 -0.70 1.30 -4.97
CA HIS A 160 0.59 1.85 -5.39
C HIS A 160 0.56 2.45 -6.78
N LEU A 161 1.29 3.53 -6.92
CA LEU A 161 1.63 4.13 -8.20
C LEU A 161 3.14 4.14 -8.36
N THR A 162 3.65 3.51 -9.42
CA THR A 162 5.07 3.58 -9.78
C THR A 162 5.24 4.07 -11.20
N LEU A 163 6.35 4.76 -11.41
CA LEU A 163 6.78 5.16 -12.73
C LEU A 163 7.77 4.10 -13.25
N PRO A 164 7.48 3.41 -14.35
CA PRO A 164 8.44 2.51 -14.94
C PRO A 164 9.66 3.26 -15.42
N THR A 165 10.80 2.63 -15.27
CA THR A 165 12.01 3.03 -15.95
C THR A 165 12.16 2.16 -17.18
N THR A 166 12.00 2.74 -18.34
CA THR A 166 12.44 2.09 -19.56
C THR A 166 13.96 2.13 -19.58
N TYR A 167 14.57 0.95 -19.51
CA TYR A 167 15.95 0.77 -19.92
C TYR A 167 15.93 0.10 -21.29
N HIS A 168 16.59 0.69 -22.24
CA HIS A 168 16.89 0.06 -23.53
C HIS A 168 18.08 -0.86 -23.39
#